data_570f115cb4133a771fe94237da63633c
#
_entry.id   570f115cb4133a771fe94237da63633c
#
_cell.length_a   1.000
_cell.length_b   1.000
_cell.length_c   1.000
_cell.angle_alpha   90.00
_cell.angle_beta   90.00
_cell.angle_gamma   90.00
#
_symmetry.space_group_name_H-M   'P 1'
#
loop_
_entity.id
_entity.type
_entity.pdbx_description
1 polymer ?
#
loop_
_entity_poly.entity_id
_entity_poly.type
_entity_poly.pdbx_seq_one_letter_code
_entity_poly.pdbx_strand_id
1 'polypeptide(L)'
;IDYQNKYKEGYFITIYLAPTDYHRIHCPWDGEIVHSNHLGSSLYSVNKRAQESIPRLYIKNERSVLHIVSNSLEYALVSVGASIVGSIVPFWIDNKECSRKELVEEWKIGPPKDTNVKKGDELAYFRMGSTVILIFKDSYKIDLDSLKENKLVKFGNKLVSLKNI
;
A
#
# COMPACT_ATOMS: atom_id res chain seq x y z
N ILE A 1 18.55 5.30 1.02
CA ILE A 1 18.31 4.15 0.11
C ILE A 1 17.61 4.68 -1.13
N ASP A 2 18.16 4.39 -2.31
CA ASP A 2 17.57 4.81 -3.61
C ASP A 2 16.47 3.80 -4.01
N TYR A 3 15.27 4.03 -3.50
CA TYR A 3 14.12 3.18 -3.80
C TYR A 3 13.66 3.28 -5.26
N GLN A 4 13.95 4.39 -5.97
CA GLN A 4 13.58 4.56 -7.36
C GLN A 4 14.30 3.54 -8.25
N ASN A 5 15.60 3.39 -8.09
CA ASN A 5 16.37 2.40 -8.82
C ASN A 5 16.07 0.97 -8.36
N LYS A 6 15.70 0.80 -7.09
CA LYS A 6 15.42 -0.51 -6.49
C LYS A 6 14.22 -1.23 -7.12
N TYR A 7 13.20 -0.50 -7.53
CA TYR A 7 11.96 -1.05 -8.12
C TYR A 7 11.80 -0.75 -9.62
N LYS A 8 12.86 -0.25 -10.25
CA LYS A 8 12.90 -0.01 -11.69
C LYS A 8 12.66 -1.33 -12.44
N GLU A 9 11.83 -1.28 -13.50
CA GLU A 9 11.43 -2.42 -14.33
C GLU A 9 10.69 -3.55 -13.55
N GLY A 10 10.31 -3.28 -12.30
CA GLY A 10 9.60 -4.24 -11.44
C GLY A 10 8.11 -4.37 -11.76
N TYR A 11 7.41 -5.12 -10.94
CA TYR A 11 5.97 -5.39 -11.07
C TYR A 11 5.19 -4.56 -10.07
N PHE A 12 3.98 -4.18 -10.43
CA PHE A 12 3.04 -3.60 -9.48
C PHE A 12 1.63 -4.17 -9.65
N ILE A 13 0.89 -4.20 -8.54
CA ILE A 13 -0.51 -4.60 -8.49
C ILE A 13 -1.29 -3.48 -7.83
N THR A 14 -2.30 -2.95 -8.53
CA THR A 14 -3.17 -1.91 -8.00
C THR A 14 -4.51 -2.51 -7.60
N ILE A 15 -4.93 -2.30 -6.35
CA ILE A 15 -6.19 -2.78 -5.77
C ILE A 15 -7.01 -1.54 -5.40
N TYR A 16 -8.06 -1.30 -6.14
CA TYR A 16 -9.02 -0.23 -5.85
C TYR A 16 -10.04 -0.70 -4.81
N LEU A 17 -10.33 0.14 -3.82
CA LEU A 17 -11.32 -0.09 -2.79
C LEU A 17 -12.44 0.96 -2.93
N ALA A 18 -13.60 0.53 -3.39
CA ALA A 18 -14.79 1.39 -3.44
C ALA A 18 -15.24 1.75 -2.02
N PRO A 19 -16.01 2.83 -1.82
CA PRO A 19 -16.44 3.26 -0.47
C PRO A 19 -17.17 2.20 0.36
N THR A 20 -17.78 1.22 -0.29
CA THR A 20 -18.50 0.11 0.35
C THR A 20 -17.64 -1.12 0.61
N ASP A 21 -16.39 -1.12 0.15
CA ASP A 21 -15.49 -2.25 0.29
C ASP A 21 -14.83 -2.28 1.68
N TYR A 22 -14.09 -3.35 1.93
CA TYR A 22 -13.28 -3.51 3.14
C TYR A 22 -12.05 -2.59 3.09
N HIS A 23 -11.87 -1.73 4.10
CA HIS A 23 -10.88 -0.66 4.10
C HIS A 23 -9.66 -0.88 5.00
N ARG A 24 -9.48 -2.08 5.54
CA ARG A 24 -8.26 -2.43 6.28
C ARG A 24 -7.21 -3.04 5.35
N ILE A 25 -5.97 -2.76 5.64
CA ILE A 25 -4.81 -3.20 4.87
C ILE A 25 -4.06 -4.22 5.70
N HIS A 26 -3.84 -5.40 5.14
CA HIS A 26 -3.15 -6.49 5.81
C HIS A 26 -1.85 -6.85 5.11
N CYS A 27 -0.91 -7.33 5.89
CA CYS A 27 0.39 -7.77 5.43
C CYS A 27 0.24 -8.97 4.48
N PRO A 28 0.71 -8.90 3.23
CA PRO A 28 0.56 -10.00 2.26
C PRO A 28 1.59 -11.13 2.46
N TRP A 29 2.76 -10.85 3.06
CA TRP A 29 3.83 -11.80 3.39
C TRP A 29 4.52 -11.42 4.69
N ASP A 30 5.01 -12.41 5.42
CA ASP A 30 5.83 -12.19 6.61
C ASP A 30 7.06 -11.33 6.27
N GLY A 31 7.46 -10.47 7.19
CA GLY A 31 8.66 -9.65 7.01
C GLY A 31 8.84 -8.62 8.11
N GLU A 32 9.85 -7.78 7.94
CA GLU A 32 10.15 -6.65 8.81
C GLU A 32 9.90 -5.35 8.07
N ILE A 33 9.23 -4.40 8.71
CA ILE A 33 9.07 -3.04 8.17
C ILE A 33 10.36 -2.29 8.41
N VAL A 34 11.15 -2.12 7.36
CA VAL A 34 12.46 -1.46 7.41
C VAL A 34 12.40 0.04 7.12
N HIS A 35 11.30 0.51 6.55
CA HIS A 35 11.10 1.93 6.27
C HIS A 35 9.62 2.28 6.13
N SER A 36 9.27 3.45 6.62
CA SER A 36 7.95 4.07 6.49
C SER A 36 8.10 5.48 5.96
N ASN A 37 7.19 5.94 5.12
CA ASN A 37 7.20 7.31 4.62
C ASN A 37 5.78 7.78 4.30
N HIS A 38 5.59 9.10 4.37
CA HIS A 38 4.37 9.78 3.97
C HIS A 38 4.67 10.84 2.91
N LEU A 39 3.98 10.79 1.79
CA LEU A 39 4.27 11.59 0.60
C LEU A 39 3.00 12.20 0.02
N GLY A 40 3.17 13.36 -0.62
CA GLY A 40 2.08 14.04 -1.32
C GLY A 40 1.14 14.79 -0.37
N SER A 41 0.21 15.54 -0.93
CA SER A 41 -0.73 16.37 -0.17
C SER A 41 -2.08 16.52 -0.85
N SER A 42 -2.19 16.12 -2.12
CA SER A 42 -3.45 16.20 -2.89
C SER A 42 -4.36 15.01 -2.57
N LEU A 43 -5.64 15.21 -2.70
CA LEU A 43 -6.68 14.21 -2.45
C LEU A 43 -7.68 14.20 -3.61
N TYR A 44 -7.23 13.76 -4.78
CA TYR A 44 -8.12 13.52 -5.91
C TYR A 44 -8.89 12.22 -5.71
N SER A 45 -10.07 12.10 -6.31
CA SER A 45 -10.76 10.82 -6.40
C SER A 45 -9.87 9.79 -7.09
N VAL A 46 -9.94 8.53 -6.68
CA VAL A 46 -9.21 7.42 -7.29
C VAL A 46 -10.12 6.46 -8.04
N ASN A 47 -11.36 6.86 -8.34
CA ASN A 47 -12.26 6.07 -9.17
C ASN A 47 -11.75 5.96 -10.63
N LYS A 48 -12.33 5.06 -11.40
CA LYS A 48 -11.92 4.78 -12.78
C LYS A 48 -11.83 6.04 -13.65
N ARG A 49 -12.84 6.92 -13.58
CA ARG A 49 -12.86 8.17 -14.35
C ARG A 49 -11.69 9.10 -14.00
N ALA A 50 -11.34 9.21 -12.71
CA ALA A 50 -10.23 10.03 -12.28
C ALA A 50 -8.88 9.41 -12.72
N GLN A 51 -8.76 8.08 -12.68
CA GLN A 51 -7.57 7.36 -13.16
C GLN A 51 -7.32 7.62 -14.65
N GLU A 52 -8.38 7.66 -15.46
CA GLU A 52 -8.30 7.91 -16.90
C GLU A 52 -8.02 9.40 -17.24
N SER A 53 -8.46 10.33 -16.38
CA SER A 53 -8.44 11.77 -16.66
C SER A 53 -7.27 12.52 -16.03
N ILE A 54 -6.70 12.02 -14.93
CA ILE A 54 -5.66 12.72 -14.18
C ILE A 54 -4.31 12.03 -14.38
N PRO A 55 -3.39 12.62 -15.19
CA PRO A 55 -2.07 12.05 -15.36
C PRO A 55 -1.33 11.96 -14.02
N ARG A 56 -0.69 10.81 -13.78
CA ARG A 56 0.11 10.56 -12.58
C ARG A 56 -0.69 10.69 -11.27
N LEU A 57 -1.97 10.29 -11.28
CA LEU A 57 -2.91 10.42 -10.17
C LEU A 57 -2.33 9.93 -8.83
N TYR A 58 -1.85 8.71 -8.80
CA TYR A 58 -1.38 8.07 -7.56
C TYR A 58 -0.16 8.75 -6.91
N ILE A 59 0.70 9.38 -7.71
CA ILE A 59 1.85 10.10 -7.17
C ILE A 59 1.54 11.55 -6.79
N LYS A 60 0.40 12.09 -7.22
CA LYS A 60 -0.10 13.39 -6.76
C LYS A 60 -0.82 13.25 -5.43
N ASN A 61 -1.55 12.17 -5.25
CA ASN A 61 -2.31 11.93 -4.04
C ASN A 61 -1.42 11.68 -2.83
N GLU A 62 -1.92 12.10 -1.69
CA GLU A 62 -1.37 11.74 -0.40
C GLU A 62 -1.31 10.22 -0.27
N ARG A 63 -0.19 9.73 0.15
CA ARG A 63 0.06 8.30 0.28
C ARG A 63 1.08 7.98 1.35
N SER A 64 0.93 6.84 1.96
CA SER A 64 1.94 6.25 2.83
C SER A 64 2.61 5.06 2.12
N VAL A 65 3.86 4.85 2.42
CA VAL A 65 4.69 3.78 1.85
C VAL A 65 5.33 2.99 2.97
N LEU A 66 5.15 1.69 2.98
CA LEU A 66 5.90 0.75 3.81
C LEU A 66 6.84 -0.07 2.94
N HIS A 67 8.11 -0.13 3.32
CA HIS A 67 9.06 -1.08 2.76
C HIS A 67 9.19 -2.26 3.71
N ILE A 68 8.93 -3.45 3.20
CA ILE A 68 8.90 -4.69 3.98
C ILE A 68 9.89 -5.67 3.36
N VAL A 69 10.73 -6.23 4.20
CA VAL A 69 11.79 -7.17 3.81
C VAL A 69 11.59 -8.50 4.54
N SER A 70 11.62 -9.58 3.81
CA SER A 70 11.70 -10.93 4.34
C SER A 70 12.91 -11.68 3.76
N ASN A 71 13.15 -12.90 4.20
CA ASN A 71 14.25 -13.72 3.68
C ASN A 71 14.08 -14.03 2.17
N SER A 72 12.87 -14.08 1.65
CA SER A 72 12.56 -14.49 0.28
C SER A 72 12.03 -13.37 -0.61
N LEU A 73 11.59 -12.26 -0.03
CA LEU A 73 10.88 -11.21 -0.77
C LEU A 73 11.10 -9.85 -0.12
N GLU A 74 11.31 -8.85 -0.95
CA GLU A 74 11.27 -7.44 -0.57
C GLU A 74 10.25 -6.73 -1.45
N TYR A 75 9.35 -5.96 -0.82
CA TYR A 75 8.29 -5.27 -1.53
C TYR A 75 7.95 -3.93 -0.87
N ALA A 76 7.33 -3.05 -1.65
CA ALA A 76 6.71 -1.85 -1.11
C ALA A 76 5.19 -1.99 -1.14
N LEU A 77 4.55 -1.59 -0.04
CA LEU A 77 3.11 -1.45 0.08
C LEU A 77 2.79 0.04 0.14
N VAL A 78 2.04 0.52 -0.84
CA VAL A 78 1.65 1.92 -0.95
C VAL A 78 0.16 2.05 -0.72
N SER A 79 -0.20 2.81 0.31
CA SER A 79 -1.59 3.16 0.62
C SER A 79 -1.88 4.55 0.07
N VAL A 80 -2.80 4.67 -0.87
CA VAL A 80 -3.12 5.96 -1.53
C VAL A 80 -4.45 6.47 -1.02
N GLY A 81 -4.43 7.65 -0.41
CA GLY A 81 -5.62 8.36 0.03
C GLY A 81 -6.42 8.95 -1.14
N ALA A 82 -7.70 9.23 -0.92
CA ALA A 82 -8.60 9.80 -1.91
C ALA A 82 -9.39 11.00 -1.37
N SER A 83 -10.10 11.69 -2.25
CA SER A 83 -10.97 12.81 -1.90
C SER A 83 -11.98 12.42 -0.82
N ILE A 84 -12.19 13.34 0.11
CA ILE A 84 -13.06 13.26 1.30
C ILE A 84 -12.37 12.65 2.54
N VAL A 85 -11.35 11.81 2.42
CA VAL A 85 -10.89 11.03 3.57
C VAL A 85 -9.40 11.01 3.86
N GLY A 86 -8.54 11.61 3.14
CA GLY A 86 -7.10 11.79 3.42
C GLY A 86 -6.51 11.25 4.75
N SER A 87 -7.00 10.13 5.23
CA SER A 87 -6.60 9.60 6.54
C SER A 87 -6.27 8.12 6.42
N ILE A 88 -4.99 7.84 6.35
CA ILE A 88 -4.42 6.49 6.42
C ILE A 88 -3.92 6.32 7.84
N VAL A 89 -4.57 5.48 8.62
CA VAL A 89 -4.24 5.26 10.04
C VAL A 89 -3.35 4.02 10.15
N PRO A 90 -2.08 4.18 10.59
CA PRO A 90 -1.19 3.04 10.75
C PRO A 90 -1.53 2.23 12.01
N PHE A 91 -1.15 0.94 12.03
CA PHE A 91 -1.47 0.03 13.14
C PHE A 91 -0.77 0.38 14.47
N TRP A 92 0.33 1.12 14.42
CA TRP A 92 1.08 1.51 15.63
C TRP A 92 0.50 2.72 16.37
N ILE A 93 -0.61 3.27 15.86
CA ILE A 93 -1.31 4.36 16.53
C ILE A 93 -2.65 3.86 17.08
N ASP A 94 -2.81 3.94 18.39
CA ASP A 94 -4.04 3.50 19.06
C ASP A 94 -5.17 4.53 19.00
N ASN A 95 -4.83 5.82 18.82
CA ASN A 95 -5.80 6.90 18.86
C ASN A 95 -6.52 7.07 17.52
N LYS A 96 -7.74 6.56 17.43
CA LYS A 96 -8.60 6.66 16.25
C LYS A 96 -9.09 8.08 15.94
N GLU A 97 -8.96 9.01 16.88
CA GLU A 97 -9.41 10.40 16.75
C GLU A 97 -8.30 11.36 16.30
N CYS A 98 -7.13 10.87 15.98
CA CYS A 98 -6.03 11.68 15.47
C CYS A 98 -6.45 12.54 14.28
N SER A 99 -6.02 13.77 14.30
CA SER A 99 -6.12 14.67 13.16
C SER A 99 -5.25 14.18 11.99
N ARG A 100 -5.55 14.62 10.77
CA ARG A 100 -4.71 14.29 9.60
C ARG A 100 -3.25 14.70 9.79
N LYS A 101 -2.99 15.84 10.44
CA LYS A 101 -1.62 16.31 10.70
C LYS A 101 -0.86 15.34 11.61
N GLU A 102 -1.48 14.89 12.67
CA GLU A 102 -0.89 13.91 13.59
C GLU A 102 -0.60 12.58 12.87
N LEU A 103 -1.52 12.08 12.06
CA LEU A 103 -1.30 10.88 11.26
C LEU A 103 -0.12 11.01 10.30
N VAL A 104 0.06 12.17 9.67
CA VAL A 104 1.21 12.44 8.78
C VAL A 104 2.53 12.38 9.57
N GLU A 105 2.58 12.95 10.76
CA GLU A 105 3.78 12.90 11.60
C GLU A 105 4.05 11.46 12.10
N GLU A 106 3.03 10.72 12.50
CA GLU A 106 3.18 9.31 12.88
C GLU A 106 3.76 8.45 11.75
N TRP A 107 3.32 8.67 10.51
CA TRP A 107 3.91 7.98 9.36
C TRP A 107 5.37 8.35 9.11
N LYS A 108 5.80 9.58 9.42
CA LYS A 108 7.20 10.01 9.30
C LYS A 108 8.07 9.43 10.40
N ILE A 109 7.55 9.34 11.62
CA ILE A 109 8.22 8.67 12.74
C ILE A 109 8.40 7.19 12.42
N GLY A 110 7.36 6.58 11.85
CA GLY A 110 7.32 5.17 11.50
C GLY A 110 6.94 4.25 12.66
N PRO A 111 6.88 2.94 12.40
CA PRO A 111 6.58 1.94 13.43
C PRO A 111 7.71 1.86 14.47
N PRO A 112 7.45 1.25 15.62
CA PRO A 112 8.49 0.89 16.57
C PRO A 112 9.65 0.16 15.89
N LYS A 113 10.86 0.28 16.46
CA LYS A 113 12.03 -0.45 15.95
C LYS A 113 11.78 -1.96 15.96
N ASP A 114 12.40 -2.66 15.02
CA ASP A 114 12.33 -4.12 14.89
C ASP A 114 10.90 -4.64 14.71
N THR A 115 10.10 -3.92 13.91
CA THR A 115 8.71 -4.30 13.66
C THR A 115 8.62 -5.46 12.68
N ASN A 116 8.48 -6.65 13.23
CA ASN A 116 8.14 -7.85 12.48
C ASN A 116 6.63 -7.96 12.30
N VAL A 117 6.21 -8.22 11.06
CA VAL A 117 4.81 -8.40 10.69
C VAL A 117 4.62 -9.76 10.03
N LYS A 118 3.50 -10.39 10.33
CA LYS A 118 3.11 -11.68 9.73
C LYS A 118 2.03 -11.47 8.69
N LYS A 119 1.97 -12.39 7.76
CA LYS A 119 0.89 -12.44 6.77
C LYS A 119 -0.48 -12.43 7.46
N GLY A 120 -1.30 -11.45 7.10
CA GLY A 120 -2.62 -11.24 7.69
C GLY A 120 -2.67 -10.20 8.80
N ASP A 121 -1.53 -9.78 9.36
CA ASP A 121 -1.50 -8.69 10.34
C ASP A 121 -2.02 -7.39 9.72
N GLU A 122 -2.79 -6.62 10.48
CA GLU A 122 -3.26 -5.32 10.05
C GLU A 122 -2.10 -4.32 10.05
N LEU A 123 -1.88 -3.66 8.91
CA LEU A 123 -0.81 -2.65 8.74
C LEU A 123 -1.35 -1.24 8.83
N ALA A 124 -2.57 -1.02 8.36
CA ALA A 124 -3.24 0.27 8.38
C ALA A 124 -4.72 0.10 8.04
N TYR A 125 -5.47 1.18 8.18
CA TYR A 125 -6.80 1.26 7.59
C TYR A 125 -7.07 2.64 7.00
N PHE A 126 -7.97 2.70 6.03
CA PHE A 126 -8.50 3.95 5.52
C PHE A 126 -9.82 4.26 6.20
N ARG A 127 -10.07 5.53 6.47
CA ARG A 127 -11.38 5.92 7.01
C ARG A 127 -12.50 5.83 5.97
N MET A 128 -12.17 5.85 4.66
CA MET A 128 -13.09 5.66 3.52
C MET A 128 -12.30 5.50 2.20
N GLY A 129 -12.88 4.95 1.14
CA GLY A 129 -12.46 4.76 -0.24
C GLY A 129 -11.01 5.12 -0.66
N SER A 130 -10.31 4.20 -1.33
CA SER A 130 -8.87 4.30 -1.45
C SER A 130 -8.27 3.32 -2.47
N THR A 131 -6.97 3.29 -2.56
CA THR A 131 -6.24 2.34 -3.40
C THR A 131 -5.01 1.81 -2.66
N VAL A 132 -4.75 0.52 -2.77
CA VAL A 132 -3.51 -0.10 -2.31
C VAL A 132 -2.70 -0.53 -3.53
N ILE A 133 -1.40 -0.26 -3.50
CA ILE A 133 -0.47 -0.68 -4.56
C ILE A 133 0.64 -1.51 -3.92
N LEU A 134 0.83 -2.72 -4.43
CA LEU A 134 1.98 -3.56 -4.11
C LEU A 134 3.02 -3.39 -5.21
N ILE A 135 4.28 -3.20 -4.85
CA ILE A 135 5.38 -3.01 -5.79
C ILE A 135 6.48 -4.02 -5.47
N PHE A 136 6.94 -4.73 -6.49
CA PHE A 136 7.95 -5.79 -6.40
C PHE A 136 9.11 -5.50 -7.34
N LYS A 137 10.31 -5.97 -6.98
CA LYS A 137 11.47 -5.91 -7.85
C LYS A 137 11.31 -6.84 -9.05
N ASP A 138 11.93 -6.49 -10.17
CA ASP A 138 12.00 -7.33 -11.37
C ASP A 138 12.64 -8.70 -11.10
N SER A 139 13.61 -8.77 -10.20
CA SER A 139 14.30 -10.02 -9.83
C SER A 139 13.38 -11.11 -9.26
N TYR A 140 12.19 -10.74 -8.79
CA TYR A 140 11.20 -11.71 -8.32
C TYR A 140 10.32 -12.15 -9.48
N LYS A 141 10.37 -13.41 -9.86
CA LYS A 141 9.49 -13.98 -10.88
C LYS A 141 8.08 -14.15 -10.30
N ILE A 142 7.28 -13.09 -10.40
CA ILE A 142 5.91 -13.11 -9.93
C ILE A 142 5.00 -13.70 -11.00
N ASP A 143 4.17 -14.66 -10.60
CA ASP A 143 3.14 -15.21 -11.46
C ASP A 143 1.93 -14.28 -11.48
N LEU A 144 1.85 -13.46 -12.53
CA LEU A 144 0.73 -12.56 -12.77
C LEU A 144 -0.39 -13.18 -13.64
N ASP A 145 -0.20 -14.39 -14.16
CA ASP A 145 -1.14 -15.02 -15.10
C ASP A 145 -2.53 -15.25 -14.49
N SER A 146 -2.61 -15.32 -13.15
CA SER A 146 -3.86 -15.41 -12.41
C SER A 146 -4.58 -14.07 -12.23
N LEU A 147 -3.89 -12.95 -12.48
CA LEU A 147 -4.45 -11.62 -12.36
C LEU A 147 -4.88 -11.10 -13.73
N LYS A 148 -6.17 -10.80 -13.84
CA LYS A 148 -6.74 -10.09 -15.00
C LYS A 148 -7.08 -8.68 -14.56
N GLU A 149 -6.95 -7.69 -15.46
CA GLU A 149 -7.46 -6.35 -15.22
C GLU A 149 -8.94 -6.39 -14.81
N ASN A 150 -9.31 -5.52 -13.89
CA ASN A 150 -10.67 -5.41 -13.36
C ASN A 150 -11.23 -6.70 -12.70
N LYS A 151 -10.35 -7.62 -12.29
CA LYS A 151 -10.76 -8.79 -11.52
C LYS A 151 -11.19 -8.38 -10.13
N LEU A 152 -12.39 -8.76 -9.72
CA LEU A 152 -12.81 -8.63 -8.32
C LEU A 152 -12.00 -9.60 -7.45
N VAL A 153 -11.41 -9.06 -6.39
CA VAL A 153 -10.68 -9.82 -5.39
C VAL A 153 -11.29 -9.59 -4.01
N LYS A 154 -11.22 -10.58 -3.13
CA LYS A 154 -11.70 -10.49 -1.75
C LYS A 154 -10.54 -10.65 -0.79
N PHE A 155 -10.65 -10.03 0.38
CA PHE A 155 -9.71 -10.25 1.47
C PHE A 155 -9.52 -11.76 1.74
N GLY A 156 -8.27 -12.15 1.95
CA GLY A 156 -7.89 -13.56 2.13
C GLY A 156 -7.68 -14.35 0.84
N ASN A 157 -8.09 -13.82 -0.32
CA ASN A 157 -7.81 -14.49 -1.58
C ASN A 157 -6.32 -14.38 -1.97
N LYS A 158 -5.80 -15.44 -2.56
CA LYS A 158 -4.48 -15.43 -3.18
C LYS A 158 -4.49 -14.46 -4.38
N LEU A 159 -3.59 -13.48 -4.37
CA LEU A 159 -3.38 -12.56 -5.49
C LEU A 159 -2.39 -13.13 -6.49
N VAL A 160 -1.20 -13.47 -6.02
CA VAL A 160 -0.07 -13.95 -6.84
C VAL A 160 0.68 -15.04 -6.11
N SER A 161 1.55 -15.72 -6.84
CA SER A 161 2.59 -16.59 -6.27
C SER A 161 3.96 -16.17 -6.81
N LEU A 162 5.00 -16.46 -6.04
CA LEU A 162 6.35 -16.45 -6.55
C LEU A 162 6.52 -17.70 -7.41
N LYS A 163 7.02 -17.54 -8.63
CA LYS A 163 7.46 -18.71 -9.43
C LYS A 163 8.72 -19.24 -8.78
N ASN A 164 8.73 -20.51 -8.43
CA ASN A 164 9.94 -21.17 -7.96
C ASN A 164 11.03 -21.02 -9.05
N ILE A 165 12.18 -20.54 -8.63
CA ILE A 165 13.39 -20.48 -9.48
C ILE A 165 14.03 -21.84 -9.47
#